data_624492cc96a8013a2d17720341eef3ef
#
_entry.id   624492cc96a8013a2d17720341eef3ef
#
_cell.length_a   1.000
_cell.length_b   1.000
_cell.length_c   1.000
_cell.angle_alpha   90.00
_cell.angle_beta   90.00
_cell.angle_gamma   90.00
#
_symmetry.space_group_name_H-M   'P 1'
#
loop_
_entity.id
_entity.type
_entity.pdbx_description
1 polymer ?
#
loop_
_entity_poly.entity_id
_entity_poly.type
_entity_poly.pdbx_seq_one_letter_code
_entity_poly.pdbx_strand_id
1 'polypeptide(L)'
;MSQDKLQAYAQTQKSSMNPREVEAMAFTKSALMLEEAKQKLDDYDEYASALKFNQLLWTIIQADIVDSDNKLPPQIKANILSLSIFVDRQTVKALADTQKDHLDVLININKNLAEGLLTNEGEANTNMEPSKNVGQGAVDLPA
;
A
#
# COMPACT_ATOMS: atom_id res chain seq x y z
N MET A 1 25.68 -0.92 -11.21
CA MET A 1 25.59 -0.91 -10.56
C MET A 1 24.94 -1.29 -10.12
N SER A 2 24.72 -1.16 -9.94
CA SER A 2 24.54 -2.01 -9.64
C SER A 2 23.37 -2.44 -8.99
N GLN A 3 22.59 -3.21 -9.70
CA GLN A 3 21.43 -3.80 -9.21
C GLN A 3 21.75 -4.65 -8.00
N ASP A 4 22.89 -5.31 -8.01
CA ASP A 4 23.31 -6.11 -6.87
C ASP A 4 23.50 -5.28 -5.62
N LYS A 5 24.08 -4.11 -5.77
CA LYS A 5 24.28 -3.23 -4.64
C LYS A 5 22.96 -2.67 -4.13
N LEU A 6 22.07 -2.35 -5.03
CA LEU A 6 20.76 -1.86 -4.65
C LEU A 6 19.97 -2.92 -3.92
N GLN A 7 20.05 -4.16 -4.39
CA GLN A 7 19.37 -5.24 -3.73
C GLN A 7 19.94 -5.51 -2.34
N ALA A 8 21.26 -5.46 -2.22
CA ALA A 8 21.89 -5.68 -0.94
C ALA A 8 21.51 -4.59 0.06
N TYR A 9 21.46 -3.36 -0.40
CA TYR A 9 21.07 -2.25 0.44
C TYR A 9 19.62 -2.39 0.90
N ALA A 10 18.74 -2.71 -0.03
CA ALA A 10 17.34 -2.90 0.28
C ALA A 10 17.13 -4.06 1.25
N GLN A 11 17.89 -5.12 1.07
CA GLN A 11 17.80 -6.26 1.96
C GLN A 11 18.24 -5.91 3.38
N THR A 12 19.33 -5.15 3.50
CA THR A 12 19.81 -4.72 4.79
C THR A 12 18.79 -3.82 5.47
N GLN A 13 18.19 -2.92 4.71
CA GLN A 13 17.17 -2.05 5.23
C GLN A 13 15.96 -2.83 5.71
N LYS A 14 15.53 -3.80 4.93
CA LYS A 14 14.41 -4.62 5.30
C LYS A 14 14.67 -5.40 6.59
N SER A 15 15.88 -5.90 6.77
CA SER A 15 16.16 -6.68 7.96
C SER A 15 16.20 -5.84 9.22
N SER A 16 16.42 -4.54 9.10
CA SER A 16 16.46 -3.67 10.27
C SER A 16 15.13 -3.01 10.57
N MET A 17 14.10 -3.23 9.74
CA MET A 17 12.80 -2.63 9.92
C MET A 17 11.78 -3.68 10.30
N ASN A 18 10.78 -3.29 11.07
CA ASN A 18 9.70 -4.24 11.36
C ASN A 18 8.78 -4.37 10.15
N PRO A 19 7.98 -5.42 10.10
CA PRO A 19 7.15 -5.67 8.92
C PRO A 19 6.19 -4.53 8.56
N ARG A 20 5.68 -3.82 9.57
CA ARG A 20 4.75 -2.72 9.28
C ARG A 20 5.46 -1.58 8.59
N GLU A 21 6.69 -1.31 9.01
CA GLU A 21 7.48 -0.26 8.39
C GLU A 21 7.83 -0.60 6.95
N VAL A 22 8.17 -1.85 6.69
CA VAL A 22 8.50 -2.30 5.35
C VAL A 22 7.29 -2.15 4.44
N GLU A 23 6.12 -2.56 4.92
CA GLU A 23 4.90 -2.45 4.14
C GLU A 23 4.55 -0.99 3.88
N ALA A 24 4.64 -0.16 4.91
CA ALA A 24 4.33 1.26 4.75
C ALA A 24 5.26 1.91 3.74
N MET A 25 6.53 1.56 3.77
CA MET A 25 7.50 2.11 2.83
C MET A 25 7.17 1.68 1.41
N ALA A 26 6.77 0.43 1.23
CA ALA A 26 6.44 -0.08 -0.09
C ALA A 26 5.21 0.64 -0.67
N PHE A 27 4.20 0.88 0.16
CA PHE A 27 3.00 1.57 -0.31
C PHE A 27 3.29 3.05 -0.59
N THR A 28 4.18 3.66 0.18
CA THR A 28 4.61 5.03 -0.11
C THR A 28 5.33 5.09 -1.45
N LYS A 29 6.20 4.10 -1.70
CA LYS A 29 6.91 4.05 -2.97
C LYS A 29 5.95 3.88 -4.13
N SER A 30 4.95 3.03 -3.96
CA SER A 30 3.96 2.83 -5.01
C SER A 30 3.18 4.11 -5.27
N ALA A 31 2.84 4.86 -4.22
CA ALA A 31 2.14 6.12 -4.39
C ALA A 31 2.98 7.11 -5.20
N LEU A 32 4.29 7.14 -4.95
CA LEU A 32 5.17 8.02 -5.71
C LEU A 32 5.28 7.59 -7.17
N MET A 33 5.33 6.29 -7.42
CA MET A 33 5.38 5.80 -8.80
C MET A 33 4.10 6.17 -9.55
N LEU A 34 2.96 6.07 -8.87
CA LEU A 34 1.70 6.42 -9.49
C LEU A 34 1.62 7.94 -9.73
N GLU A 35 2.18 8.73 -8.82
CA GLU A 35 2.21 10.18 -9.01
C GLU A 35 3.07 10.57 -10.20
N GLU A 36 4.18 9.89 -10.40
CA GLU A 36 5.01 10.14 -11.55
C GLU A 36 4.29 9.75 -12.83
N ALA A 37 3.57 8.64 -12.80
CA ALA A 37 2.84 8.19 -13.97
C ALA A 37 1.74 9.18 -14.36
N LYS A 38 1.15 9.87 -13.38
CA LYS A 38 0.16 10.91 -13.65
C LYS A 38 0.72 12.02 -14.50
N GLN A 39 2.01 12.29 -14.40
CA GLN A 39 2.62 13.37 -15.13
C GLN A 39 3.02 12.96 -16.54
N LYS A 40 2.89 11.69 -16.87
CA LYS A 40 3.30 11.15 -18.14
C LYS A 40 2.26 10.19 -18.70
N LEU A 41 1.05 10.69 -18.82
CA LEU A 41 -0.06 9.83 -19.24
C LEU A 41 0.08 9.30 -20.67
N ASP A 42 0.90 9.93 -21.48
CA ASP A 42 1.14 9.45 -22.82
C ASP A 42 2.18 8.34 -22.85
N ASP A 43 2.83 8.05 -21.74
CA ASP A 43 3.76 6.92 -21.65
C ASP A 43 2.99 5.76 -21.01
N TYR A 44 2.32 4.99 -21.83
CA TYR A 44 1.50 3.91 -21.31
C TYR A 44 2.33 2.84 -20.60
N ASP A 45 3.55 2.60 -21.04
CA ASP A 45 4.39 1.60 -20.39
C ASP A 45 4.68 1.98 -18.95
N GLU A 46 4.99 3.24 -18.70
CA GLU A 46 5.25 3.68 -17.34
C GLU A 46 3.96 3.67 -16.53
N TYR A 47 2.86 4.09 -17.13
CA TYR A 47 1.55 4.09 -16.49
C TYR A 47 1.17 2.66 -16.06
N ALA A 48 1.27 1.72 -16.99
CA ALA A 48 0.91 0.34 -16.70
C ALA A 48 1.88 -0.28 -15.69
N SER A 49 3.15 0.06 -15.76
CA SER A 49 4.14 -0.44 -14.81
C SER A 49 3.82 -0.02 -13.38
N ALA A 50 3.46 1.24 -13.19
CA ALA A 50 3.10 1.73 -11.87
C ALA A 50 1.89 1.01 -11.33
N LEU A 51 0.89 0.77 -12.18
CA LEU A 51 -0.32 0.05 -11.78
C LEU A 51 -0.02 -1.40 -11.43
N LYS A 52 0.83 -2.04 -12.20
CA LYS A 52 1.17 -3.44 -11.94
C LYS A 52 2.00 -3.59 -10.67
N PHE A 53 2.88 -2.65 -10.42
CA PHE A 53 3.65 -2.67 -9.18
C PHE A 53 2.69 -2.55 -7.99
N ASN A 54 1.74 -1.64 -8.08
CA ASN A 54 0.76 -1.46 -7.02
C ASN A 54 -0.07 -2.72 -6.83
N GLN A 55 -0.49 -3.35 -7.92
CA GLN A 55 -1.28 -4.56 -7.85
C GLN A 55 -0.50 -5.67 -7.14
N LEU A 56 0.78 -5.79 -7.43
CA LEU A 56 1.62 -6.78 -6.79
C LEU A 56 1.70 -6.53 -5.29
N LEU A 57 1.86 -5.28 -4.87
CA LEU A 57 1.91 -4.97 -3.45
C LEU A 57 0.61 -5.35 -2.74
N TRP A 58 -0.51 -5.06 -3.39
CA TRP A 58 -1.80 -5.38 -2.78
C TRP A 58 -2.02 -6.89 -2.70
N THR A 59 -1.50 -7.65 -3.68
CA THR A 59 -1.55 -9.10 -3.62
C THR A 59 -0.71 -9.63 -2.46
N ILE A 60 0.44 -9.03 -2.25
CA ILE A 60 1.33 -9.43 -1.16
C ILE A 60 0.69 -9.14 0.20
N ILE A 61 0.08 -7.97 0.35
CA ILE A 61 -0.52 -7.65 1.64
C ILE A 61 -1.75 -8.51 1.89
N GLN A 62 -2.48 -8.89 0.87
CA GLN A 62 -3.59 -9.83 1.04
C GLN A 62 -3.11 -11.14 1.62
N ALA A 63 -2.02 -11.66 1.09
CA ALA A 63 -1.47 -12.91 1.60
C ALA A 63 -0.97 -12.76 3.03
N ASP A 64 -0.36 -11.63 3.34
CA ASP A 64 0.14 -11.38 4.68
C ASP A 64 -1.00 -11.29 5.70
N ILE A 65 -2.07 -10.65 5.32
CA ILE A 65 -3.18 -10.41 6.21
C ILE A 65 -3.91 -11.68 6.62
N VAL A 66 -3.99 -12.64 5.72
CA VAL A 66 -4.68 -13.90 6.05
C VAL A 66 -3.77 -14.88 6.77
N ASP A 67 -2.51 -14.56 6.91
CA ASP A 67 -1.58 -15.41 7.63
C ASP A 67 -1.91 -15.34 9.12
N SER A 68 -1.95 -16.48 9.78
CA SER A 68 -2.31 -16.53 11.19
C SER A 68 -1.32 -15.80 12.07
N ASP A 69 -0.10 -15.59 11.59
CA ASP A 69 0.91 -14.86 12.36
C ASP A 69 0.78 -13.35 12.24
N ASN A 70 -0.11 -12.87 11.40
CA ASN A 70 -0.30 -11.44 11.23
C ASN A 70 -0.93 -10.85 12.48
N LYS A 71 -0.30 -9.82 13.02
CA LYS A 71 -0.70 -9.25 14.31
C LYS A 71 -1.63 -8.05 14.24
N LEU A 72 -2.04 -7.67 13.05
CA LEU A 72 -2.95 -6.54 12.95
C LEU A 72 -4.30 -6.87 13.59
N PRO A 73 -4.99 -5.90 14.15
CA PRO A 73 -6.32 -6.13 14.71
C PRO A 73 -7.29 -6.63 13.64
N PRO A 74 -8.24 -7.47 14.03
CA PRO A 74 -9.18 -8.04 13.05
C PRO A 74 -9.92 -7.01 12.23
N GLN A 75 -10.26 -5.89 12.83
CA GLN A 75 -10.97 -4.86 12.10
C GLN A 75 -10.11 -4.24 11.00
N ILE A 76 -8.84 -4.02 11.29
CA ILE A 76 -7.91 -3.50 10.31
C ILE A 76 -7.73 -4.50 9.18
N LYS A 77 -7.61 -5.77 9.51
CA LYS A 77 -7.49 -6.81 8.50
C LYS A 77 -8.70 -6.82 7.57
N ALA A 78 -9.89 -6.74 8.15
CA ALA A 78 -11.11 -6.77 7.35
C ALA A 78 -11.18 -5.55 6.42
N ASN A 79 -10.77 -4.39 6.92
CA ASN A 79 -10.78 -3.18 6.12
C ASN A 79 -9.79 -3.25 4.97
N ILE A 80 -8.62 -3.81 5.22
CA ILE A 80 -7.62 -3.95 4.17
C ILE A 80 -8.11 -4.92 3.10
N LEU A 81 -8.74 -6.02 3.51
CA LEU A 81 -9.26 -6.97 2.53
C LEU A 81 -10.37 -6.36 1.68
N SER A 82 -11.23 -5.55 2.29
CA SER A 82 -12.25 -4.84 1.54
C SER A 82 -11.64 -3.87 0.55
N LEU A 83 -10.63 -3.14 0.97
CA LEU A 83 -9.96 -2.21 0.09
C LEU A 83 -9.29 -2.94 -1.06
N SER A 84 -8.76 -4.14 -0.81
CA SER A 84 -8.06 -4.85 -1.85
C SER A 84 -8.99 -5.22 -3.01
N ILE A 85 -10.24 -5.51 -2.71
CA ILE A 85 -11.22 -5.79 -3.75
C ILE A 85 -11.44 -4.53 -4.60
N PHE A 86 -11.56 -3.39 -3.93
CA PHE A 86 -11.73 -2.13 -4.63
C PHE A 86 -10.51 -1.81 -5.48
N VAL A 87 -9.32 -2.04 -4.94
CA VAL A 87 -8.07 -1.77 -5.66
C VAL A 87 -7.98 -2.63 -6.92
N ASP A 88 -8.38 -3.90 -6.82
CA ASP A 88 -8.34 -4.77 -7.98
C ASP A 88 -9.23 -4.23 -9.10
N ARG A 89 -10.42 -3.81 -8.76
CA ARG A 89 -11.35 -3.26 -9.75
C ARG A 89 -10.84 -1.95 -10.32
N GLN A 90 -10.32 -1.10 -9.45
CA GLN A 90 -9.82 0.20 -9.88
C GLN A 90 -8.60 0.05 -10.79
N THR A 91 -7.77 -0.95 -10.53
CA THR A 91 -6.60 -1.21 -11.36
C THR A 91 -7.01 -1.63 -12.76
N VAL A 92 -8.00 -2.50 -12.88
CA VAL A 92 -8.50 -2.91 -14.19
C VAL A 92 -9.06 -1.72 -14.94
N LYS A 93 -9.82 -0.90 -14.24
CA LYS A 93 -10.41 0.29 -14.85
C LYS A 93 -9.32 1.25 -15.34
N ALA A 94 -8.28 1.46 -14.52
CA ALA A 94 -7.21 2.36 -14.88
C ALA A 94 -6.41 1.85 -16.07
N LEU A 95 -6.17 0.54 -16.12
CA LEU A 95 -5.41 -0.03 -17.25
C LEU A 95 -6.18 0.10 -18.56
N ALA A 96 -7.50 0.07 -18.48
CA ALA A 96 -8.33 0.17 -19.67
C ALA A 96 -8.57 1.61 -20.12
N ASP A 97 -8.38 2.58 -19.23
CA ASP A 97 -8.72 3.96 -19.52
C ASP A 97 -7.67 4.89 -18.88
N THR A 98 -6.72 5.34 -19.67
CA THR A 98 -5.57 6.10 -19.18
C THR A 98 -5.98 7.51 -18.79
N GLN A 99 -6.31 7.70 -17.53
CA GLN A 99 -6.68 8.99 -17.01
C GLN A 99 -6.12 9.18 -15.60
N LYS A 100 -5.72 10.41 -15.30
CA LYS A 100 -5.11 10.68 -14.01
C LYS A 100 -6.05 10.43 -12.84
N ASP A 101 -7.34 10.61 -13.04
CA ASP A 101 -8.30 10.44 -11.95
C ASP A 101 -8.31 9.01 -11.43
N HIS A 102 -8.07 8.04 -12.29
CA HIS A 102 -8.02 6.65 -11.86
C HIS A 102 -6.85 6.41 -10.93
N LEU A 103 -5.75 7.13 -11.13
CA LEU A 103 -4.56 6.99 -10.28
C LEU A 103 -4.72 7.74 -8.97
N ASP A 104 -5.42 8.86 -8.97
CA ASP A 104 -5.59 9.66 -7.76
C ASP A 104 -6.19 8.83 -6.62
N VAL A 105 -7.18 8.03 -6.94
CA VAL A 105 -7.82 7.18 -5.95
C VAL A 105 -6.83 6.21 -5.33
N LEU A 106 -6.03 5.57 -6.19
CA LEU A 106 -5.06 4.59 -5.72
C LEU A 106 -3.96 5.23 -4.91
N ILE A 107 -3.53 6.43 -5.31
CA ILE A 107 -2.50 7.18 -4.58
C ILE A 107 -3.00 7.47 -3.17
N ASN A 108 -4.22 7.95 -3.06
CA ASN A 108 -4.78 8.30 -1.76
C ASN A 108 -4.94 7.08 -0.86
N ILE A 109 -5.39 5.98 -1.43
CA ILE A 109 -5.54 4.75 -0.67
C ILE A 109 -4.18 4.30 -0.14
N ASN A 110 -3.16 4.32 -0.99
CA ASN A 110 -1.84 3.87 -0.58
C ASN A 110 -1.25 4.74 0.52
N LYS A 111 -1.42 6.05 0.40
CA LYS A 111 -0.90 6.96 1.41
C LYS A 111 -1.60 6.75 2.75
N ASN A 112 -2.90 6.58 2.71
CA ASN A 112 -3.67 6.36 3.92
C ASN A 112 -3.33 5.01 4.56
N LEU A 113 -3.13 4.00 3.74
CA LEU A 113 -2.76 2.70 4.26
C LEU A 113 -1.38 2.74 4.91
N ALA A 114 -0.42 3.40 4.26
CA ALA A 114 0.93 3.50 4.81
C ALA A 114 0.89 4.20 6.17
N GLU A 115 0.12 5.26 6.27
CA GLU A 115 0.00 5.99 7.52
C GLU A 115 -0.66 5.14 8.59
N GLY A 116 -1.70 4.42 8.21
CA GLY A 116 -2.40 3.56 9.14
C GLY A 116 -1.55 2.41 9.66
N LEU A 117 -0.72 1.85 8.81
CA LEU A 117 0.17 0.77 9.23
C LEU A 117 1.19 1.25 10.25
N LEU A 118 1.72 2.44 10.06
CA LEU A 118 2.69 3.00 10.99
C LEU A 118 2.03 3.39 12.31
N THR A 119 0.86 3.96 12.25
CA THR A 119 0.13 4.37 13.44
C THR A 119 -0.27 3.17 14.27
N ASN A 120 -0.77 2.14 13.61
CA ASN A 120 -1.20 0.94 14.29
C ASN A 120 -0.05 0.25 14.99
N GLU A 121 1.11 0.24 14.34
CA GLU A 121 2.30 -0.32 14.93
C GLU A 121 2.72 0.49 16.15
N GLY A 122 2.66 1.80 16.07
CA GLY A 122 2.99 2.67 17.17
C GLY A 122 2.05 2.46 18.35
N GLU A 123 0.80 2.29 18.09
CA GLU A 123 -0.18 2.04 19.14
C GLU A 123 0.08 0.72 19.83
N ALA A 124 0.41 -0.30 19.07
CA ALA A 124 0.71 -1.59 19.65
C ALA A 124 1.93 -1.52 20.55
N ASN A 125 2.91 -0.74 20.13
CA ASN A 125 4.14 -0.60 20.90
C ASN A 125 3.94 0.16 22.19
N THR A 126 3.00 1.09 22.22
CA THR A 126 2.80 1.92 23.39
C THR A 126 1.67 1.44 24.26
N ASN A 127 1.01 0.37 23.87
CA ASN A 127 -0.10 -0.12 24.65
C ASN A 127 -1.22 0.84 24.72
N MET A 128 -1.41 1.67 23.73
CA MET A 128 -2.46 2.61 23.78
C MET A 128 -3.74 1.98 23.38
N GLU A 129 -4.79 2.70 23.69
CA GLU A 129 -6.05 2.28 23.38
C GLU A 129 -6.24 2.11 21.95
N PRO A 130 -6.86 1.17 21.51
CA PRO A 130 -7.04 0.91 20.18
C PRO A 130 -7.72 1.96 19.54
N SER A 131 -7.24 2.38 18.93
CA SER A 131 -7.51 3.13 18.19
C SER A 131 -8.77 3.32 17.70
N LYS A 132 -9.48 4.13 18.27
CA LYS A 132 -10.59 4.67 17.70
C LYS A 132 -10.23 5.32 16.42
N ASN A 133 -9.09 5.93 16.37
CA ASN A 133 -8.68 6.68 15.20
C ASN A 133 -8.38 5.79 14.02
N VAL A 134 -7.72 4.71 14.27
CA VAL A 134 -7.40 3.79 13.18
C VAL A 134 -8.68 3.19 12.63
N GLY A 135 -9.59 2.84 13.48
CA GLY A 135 -10.84 2.29 13.05
C GLY A 135 -11.62 3.26 12.20
N GLN A 136 -11.64 4.51 12.62
CA GLN A 136 -12.33 5.51 11.87
C GLN A 136 -11.69 5.79 10.56
N GLY A 137 -10.40 5.86 10.53
CA GLY A 137 -9.68 6.08 9.30
C GLY A 137 -9.95 5.00 8.29
N ALA A 138 -9.98 3.77 8.75
CA ALA A 138 -10.23 2.66 7.84
C ALA A 138 -11.65 2.68 7.34
N VAL A 139 -12.58 3.05 8.20
CA VAL A 139 -13.97 3.08 7.80
C VAL A 139 -14.25 4.20 6.83
N ASP A 140 -13.54 5.30 6.99
CA ASP A 140 -13.75 6.43 6.11
C ASP A 140 -13.17 6.25 4.74
N LEU A 141 -12.38 5.23 4.54
CA LEU A 141 -11.87 4.98 3.22
C LEU A 141 -13.03 4.50 2.38
N PRO A 142 -12.91 4.66 1.15
CA PRO A 142 -13.99 4.46 0.29
C PRO A 142 -14.56 3.15 0.41
N ALA A 143 -15.50 3.06 0.90
CA ALA A 143 -16.12 1.80 0.89
C ALA A 143 -17.22 1.90 -0.08
#